data_9609e2beeb132af46e4835c2a74e893a
#
_entry.id   9609e2beeb132af46e4835c2a74e893a
#
_cell.length_a   1.000
_cell.length_b   1.000
_cell.length_c   1.000
_cell.angle_alpha   90.00
_cell.angle_beta   90.00
_cell.angle_gamma   90.00
#
_symmetry.space_group_name_H-M   'P 1'
#
loop_
_entity.id
_entity.type
_entity.pdbx_description
1 polymer ?
#
loop_
_entity_poly.entity_id
_entity_poly.type
_entity_poly.pdbx_seq_one_letter_code
_entity_poly.pdbx_strand_id
1 'polypeptide(L)'
;YKPEMDHLMVIYDDIDLPLGKLRMREKGSAGTHNGMRSVIGLLGRQDFPRLRVGVGKKPEGWELADWVLSHYQTEADRKTQFDAFLRAADVVDDLMKNGLESAMRMANAPA
;
A
#
# COMPACT_ATOMS: atom_id res chain seq x y z
N TYR A 1 -18.89 12.88 9.86
CA TYR A 1 -18.27 13.27 8.59
C TYR A 1 -18.01 12.05 7.74
N LYS A 2 -18.51 12.07 6.49
CA LYS A 2 -18.29 10.96 5.54
C LYS A 2 -17.72 11.55 4.24
N PRO A 3 -16.41 11.40 3.98
CA PRO A 3 -15.85 11.86 2.72
C PRO A 3 -16.41 11.03 1.56
N GLU A 4 -16.43 11.61 0.38
CA GLU A 4 -16.71 10.85 -0.82
C GLU A 4 -15.58 9.83 -1.05
N MET A 5 -15.91 8.65 -1.56
CA MET A 5 -14.94 7.55 -1.68
C MET A 5 -13.80 7.86 -2.66
N ASP A 6 -14.02 8.72 -3.63
CA ASP A 6 -12.97 9.17 -4.53
C ASP A 6 -12.03 10.22 -3.90
N HIS A 7 -12.39 10.76 -2.73
CA HIS A 7 -11.55 11.68 -1.97
C HIS A 7 -10.83 10.99 -0.80
N LEU A 8 -10.91 9.66 -0.73
CA LEU A 8 -10.26 8.86 0.28
C LEU A 8 -9.28 7.89 -0.37
N MET A 9 -8.05 7.86 0.09
CA MET A 9 -7.10 6.81 -0.29
C MET A 9 -6.46 6.24 0.96
N VAL A 10 -6.40 4.91 1.05
CA VAL A 10 -5.73 4.20 2.14
C VAL A 10 -4.42 3.63 1.64
N ILE A 11 -3.34 3.87 2.37
CA ILE A 11 -2.01 3.35 2.06
C ILE A 11 -1.67 2.30 3.12
N TYR A 12 -1.26 1.11 2.71
CA TYR A 12 -0.95 0.05 3.66
C TYR A 12 0.10 -0.92 3.11
N ASP A 13 0.73 -1.65 4.03
CA ASP A 13 1.73 -2.67 3.72
C ASP A 13 1.08 -3.94 3.14
N ASP A 14 1.84 -4.63 2.26
CA ASP A 14 1.35 -5.86 1.65
C ASP A 14 2.50 -6.89 1.59
N ILE A 15 2.31 -8.02 2.28
CA ILE A 15 3.29 -9.11 2.29
C ILE A 15 3.29 -9.92 1.00
N ASP A 16 2.28 -9.79 0.19
CA ASP A 16 2.17 -10.50 -1.09
C ASP A 16 2.87 -9.75 -2.23
N LEU A 17 3.34 -8.53 -1.99
CA LEU A 17 4.14 -7.77 -2.93
C LEU A 17 5.61 -7.78 -2.53
N PRO A 18 6.53 -7.91 -3.49
CA PRO A 18 7.96 -7.81 -3.20
C PRO A 18 8.31 -6.47 -2.54
N LEU A 19 9.36 -6.48 -1.72
CA LEU A 19 9.87 -5.28 -1.08
C LEU A 19 10.19 -4.21 -2.14
N GLY A 20 9.69 -3.01 -1.92
CA GLY A 20 9.91 -1.88 -2.81
C GLY A 20 8.90 -1.75 -3.95
N LYS A 21 8.00 -2.71 -4.10
CA LYS A 21 6.96 -2.67 -5.13
C LYS A 21 5.75 -1.89 -4.65
N LEU A 22 5.12 -1.15 -5.54
CA LEU A 22 3.84 -0.47 -5.26
C LEU A 22 2.75 -1.07 -6.13
N ARG A 23 1.53 -1.08 -5.62
CA ARG A 23 0.35 -1.48 -6.38
C ARG A 23 -0.84 -0.63 -5.95
N MET A 24 -1.48 0.01 -6.90
CA MET A 24 -2.67 0.80 -6.62
C MET A 24 -3.91 0.16 -7.24
N ARG A 25 -4.97 0.13 -6.47
CA ARG A 25 -6.28 -0.37 -6.89
C ARG A 25 -7.34 0.66 -6.57
N GLU A 26 -8.35 0.74 -7.40
CA GLU A 26 -9.49 1.62 -7.19
C GLU A 26 -10.44 1.09 -6.11
N LYS A 27 -10.53 -0.23 -5.99
CA LYS A 27 -11.42 -0.91 -5.04
C LYS A 27 -10.91 -2.33 -4.76
N GLY A 28 -11.42 -2.97 -3.75
CA GLY A 28 -11.10 -4.37 -3.46
C GLY A 28 -11.30 -4.75 -2.01
N SER A 29 -11.10 -6.04 -1.72
CA SER A 29 -11.19 -6.57 -0.36
C SER A 29 -9.92 -6.27 0.44
N ALA A 30 -9.98 -6.55 1.75
CA ALA A 30 -8.81 -6.43 2.64
C ALA A 30 -7.78 -7.55 2.45
N GLY A 31 -8.17 -8.66 1.83
CA GLY A 31 -7.33 -9.86 1.82
C GLY A 31 -7.03 -10.31 3.24
N THR A 32 -5.74 -10.46 3.56
CA THR A 32 -5.29 -10.87 4.89
C THR A 32 -4.90 -9.69 5.80
N HIS A 33 -5.02 -8.45 5.33
CA HIS A 33 -4.57 -7.28 6.09
C HIS A 33 -5.61 -6.87 7.12
N ASN A 34 -5.28 -7.03 8.40
CA ASN A 34 -6.21 -6.77 9.51
C ASN A 34 -6.60 -5.31 9.64
N GLY A 35 -5.65 -4.39 9.46
CA GLY A 35 -5.94 -2.96 9.50
C GLY A 35 -6.94 -2.55 8.41
N MET A 36 -6.78 -3.11 7.21
CA MET A 36 -7.67 -2.83 6.10
C MET A 36 -9.06 -3.42 6.33
N ARG A 37 -9.16 -4.59 6.97
CA ARG A 37 -10.46 -5.16 7.39
C ARG A 37 -11.19 -4.22 8.34
N SER A 38 -10.48 -3.61 9.27
CA SER A 38 -11.06 -2.65 10.20
C SER A 38 -11.58 -1.42 9.48
N VAL A 39 -10.81 -0.87 8.54
CA VAL A 39 -11.22 0.28 7.75
C VAL A 39 -12.50 -0.04 6.96
N ILE A 40 -12.51 -1.16 6.25
CA ILE A 40 -13.67 -1.59 5.47
C ILE A 40 -14.89 -1.80 6.37
N GLY A 41 -14.69 -2.42 7.52
CA GLY A 41 -15.77 -2.66 8.48
C GLY A 41 -16.39 -1.37 8.99
N LEU A 42 -15.58 -0.38 9.32
CA LEU A 42 -16.06 0.91 9.82
C LEU A 42 -16.73 1.75 8.73
N LEU A 43 -16.19 1.74 7.50
CA LEU A 43 -16.77 2.49 6.39
C LEU A 43 -17.99 1.80 5.79
N GLY A 44 -18.10 0.47 5.91
CA GLY A 44 -19.16 -0.31 5.27
C GLY A 44 -19.02 -0.40 3.77
N ARG A 45 -17.87 -0.05 3.20
CA ARG A 45 -17.63 -0.01 1.76
C ARG A 45 -16.22 -0.47 1.43
N GLN A 46 -16.04 -0.98 0.21
CA GLN A 46 -14.74 -1.41 -0.32
C GLN A 46 -14.35 -0.63 -1.59
N ASP A 47 -15.18 0.29 -2.05
CA ASP A 47 -15.02 0.98 -3.32
C ASP A 47 -14.26 2.31 -3.17
N PHE A 48 -13.11 2.25 -2.51
CA PHE A 48 -12.24 3.42 -2.36
C PHE A 48 -10.82 3.07 -2.85
N PRO A 49 -10.07 4.05 -3.35
CA PRO A 49 -8.70 3.83 -3.79
C PRO A 49 -7.79 3.40 -2.65
N ARG A 50 -6.85 2.50 -2.96
CA ARG A 50 -5.85 2.03 -2.01
C ARG A 50 -4.51 1.86 -2.70
N LEU A 51 -3.45 2.20 -1.99
CA LEU A 51 -2.08 2.02 -2.44
C LEU A 51 -1.42 1.01 -1.52
N ARG A 52 -0.94 -0.10 -2.09
CA ARG A 52 -0.22 -1.14 -1.37
C ARG A 52 1.27 -0.93 -1.53
N VAL A 53 2.00 -1.00 -0.43
CA VAL A 53 3.45 -0.91 -0.42
C VAL A 53 4.01 -2.28 -0.07
N GLY A 54 4.76 -2.90 -0.97
CA GLY A 54 5.30 -4.23 -0.77
C GLY A 54 6.34 -4.29 0.32
N VAL A 55 6.21 -5.25 1.23
CA VAL A 55 7.17 -5.52 2.29
C VAL A 55 7.80 -6.90 2.17
N GLY A 56 7.41 -7.65 1.14
CA GLY A 56 7.95 -8.98 0.90
C GLY A 56 7.23 -10.07 1.65
N LYS A 57 7.37 -11.30 1.13
CA LYS A 57 6.69 -12.46 1.65
C LYS A 57 7.28 -12.86 3.00
N LYS A 58 6.41 -13.13 3.96
CA LYS A 58 6.81 -13.60 5.28
C LYS A 58 7.46 -15.00 5.15
N PRO A 59 8.68 -15.21 5.74
CA PRO A 59 9.25 -16.55 5.79
C PRO A 59 8.40 -17.49 6.63
N GLU A 60 8.45 -18.76 6.32
CA GLU A 60 7.75 -19.77 7.10
C GLU A 60 8.24 -19.78 8.55
N GLY A 61 7.33 -19.87 9.50
CA GLY A 61 7.65 -19.88 10.92
C GLY A 61 7.74 -18.51 11.57
N TRP A 62 7.68 -17.42 10.81
CA TRP A 62 7.68 -16.08 11.36
C TRP A 62 6.26 -15.60 11.66
N GLU A 63 6.10 -14.89 12.76
CA GLU A 63 4.87 -14.13 13.00
C GLU A 63 4.83 -12.93 12.06
N LEU A 64 3.64 -12.60 11.56
CA LEU A 64 3.47 -11.51 10.59
C LEU A 64 3.97 -10.18 11.13
N ALA A 65 3.61 -9.84 12.37
CA ALA A 65 4.03 -8.57 12.97
C ALA A 65 5.55 -8.50 13.11
N ASP A 66 6.18 -9.59 13.52
CA ASP A 66 7.64 -9.64 13.67
C ASP A 66 8.33 -9.48 12.31
N TRP A 67 7.79 -10.09 11.26
CA TRP A 67 8.34 -9.96 9.92
C TRP A 67 8.25 -8.52 9.41
N VAL A 68 7.08 -7.91 9.50
CA VAL A 68 6.88 -6.53 9.03
C VAL A 68 7.82 -5.57 9.76
N LEU A 69 8.06 -5.79 11.06
CA LEU A 69 8.93 -4.92 11.85
C LEU A 69 10.42 -5.22 11.65
N SER A 70 10.79 -6.39 11.10
CA SER A 70 12.18 -6.83 11.03
C SER A 70 12.87 -6.53 9.68
N HIS A 71 12.13 -6.28 8.61
CA HIS A 71 12.75 -6.21 7.27
C HIS A 71 13.61 -4.98 7.04
N TYR A 72 13.73 -4.10 8.00
CA TYR A 72 14.66 -2.96 7.96
C TYR A 72 16.04 -3.27 8.53
N GLN A 73 16.36 -4.53 8.78
CA GLN A 73 17.62 -4.89 9.43
C GLN A 73 18.84 -4.67 8.54
N THR A 74 18.69 -4.75 7.23
CA THR A 74 19.82 -4.49 6.32
C THR A 74 19.73 -3.08 5.77
N GLU A 75 20.89 -2.49 5.47
CA GLU A 75 20.97 -1.17 4.87
C GLU A 75 20.33 -1.17 3.46
N ALA A 76 20.54 -2.23 2.70
CA ALA A 76 19.96 -2.38 1.36
C ALA A 76 18.43 -2.40 1.44
N ASP A 77 17.86 -3.13 2.39
CA ASP A 77 16.40 -3.18 2.57
C ASP A 77 15.83 -1.84 3.01
N ARG A 78 16.54 -1.14 3.90
CA ARG A 78 16.12 0.20 4.32
C ARG A 78 16.09 1.17 3.16
N LYS A 79 17.11 1.12 2.29
CA LYS A 79 17.17 1.97 1.11
C LYS A 79 16.02 1.66 0.15
N THR A 80 15.77 0.38 -0.12
CA THR A 80 14.69 -0.06 -0.99
C THR A 80 13.34 0.44 -0.48
N GLN A 81 13.11 0.31 0.82
CA GLN A 81 11.87 0.76 1.44
C GLN A 81 11.74 2.29 1.41
N PHE A 82 12.82 2.99 1.67
CA PHE A 82 12.83 4.45 1.61
C PHE A 82 12.50 4.94 0.19
N ASP A 83 13.10 4.34 -0.83
CA ASP A 83 12.81 4.67 -2.23
C ASP A 83 11.35 4.38 -2.58
N ALA A 84 10.77 3.30 -2.04
CA ALA A 84 9.36 2.98 -2.22
C ALA A 84 8.46 4.04 -1.58
N PHE A 85 8.81 4.52 -0.39
CA PHE A 85 8.06 5.60 0.25
C PHE A 85 8.10 6.90 -0.55
N LEU A 86 9.26 7.23 -1.14
CA LEU A 86 9.36 8.41 -1.99
C LEU A 86 8.47 8.28 -3.23
N ARG A 87 8.44 7.09 -3.86
CA ARG A 87 7.55 6.85 -5.00
C ARG A 87 6.08 6.88 -4.58
N ALA A 88 5.77 6.36 -3.40
CA ALA A 88 4.40 6.44 -2.88
C ALA A 88 3.97 7.90 -2.69
N ALA A 89 4.85 8.75 -2.18
CA ALA A 89 4.58 10.18 -2.06
C ALA A 89 4.33 10.82 -3.43
N ASP A 90 5.10 10.44 -4.44
CA ASP A 90 4.90 10.92 -5.80
C ASP A 90 3.54 10.48 -6.37
N VAL A 91 3.11 9.25 -6.06
CA VAL A 91 1.79 8.74 -6.46
C VAL A 91 0.68 9.56 -5.83
N VAL A 92 0.80 9.87 -4.54
CA VAL A 92 -0.19 10.70 -3.84
C VAL A 92 -0.26 12.10 -4.47
N ASP A 93 0.90 12.69 -4.74
CA ASP A 93 0.97 14.00 -5.37
C ASP A 93 0.32 13.98 -6.77
N ASP A 94 0.60 12.94 -7.56
CA ASP A 94 0.03 12.77 -8.89
C ASP A 94 -1.50 12.55 -8.81
N LEU A 95 -1.97 11.81 -7.81
CA LEU A 95 -3.40 11.62 -7.59
C LEU A 95 -4.11 12.96 -7.39
N MET A 96 -3.51 13.83 -6.58
CA MET A 96 -4.10 15.13 -6.28
C MET A 96 -4.07 16.08 -7.48
N LYS A 97 -3.03 16.00 -8.31
CA LYS A 97 -2.85 16.91 -9.45
C LYS A 97 -3.52 16.40 -10.73
N ASN A 98 -3.46 15.12 -10.99
CA ASN A 98 -3.80 14.53 -12.29
C ASN A 98 -4.89 13.47 -12.24
N GLY A 99 -5.33 13.06 -11.06
CA GLY A 99 -6.45 12.14 -10.88
C GLY A 99 -6.04 10.68 -10.75
N LEU A 100 -7.04 9.84 -10.52
CA LEU A 100 -6.88 8.44 -10.18
C LEU A 100 -6.19 7.61 -11.27
N GLU A 101 -6.61 7.79 -12.52
CA GLU A 101 -6.07 6.99 -13.63
C GLU A 101 -4.57 7.22 -13.80
N SER A 102 -4.11 8.48 -13.74
CA SER A 102 -2.70 8.82 -13.82
C SER A 102 -1.92 8.22 -12.66
N ALA A 103 -2.44 8.35 -11.44
CA ALA A 103 -1.79 7.80 -10.24
C ALA A 103 -1.66 6.29 -10.32
N MET A 104 -2.70 5.60 -10.81
CA MET A 104 -2.66 4.15 -10.98
C MET A 104 -1.59 3.72 -11.99
N ARG A 105 -1.45 4.43 -13.09
CA ARG A 105 -0.39 4.15 -14.07
C ARG A 105 1.00 4.32 -13.45
N MET A 106 1.19 5.38 -12.68
CA MET A 106 2.46 5.62 -12.01
C MET A 106 2.78 4.54 -10.99
N ALA A 107 1.83 4.20 -10.12
CA ALA A 107 2.04 3.22 -9.05
C ALA A 107 2.29 1.82 -9.60
N ASN A 108 1.59 1.44 -10.66
CA ASN A 108 1.61 0.09 -11.21
C ASN A 108 2.66 -0.11 -12.29
N ALA A 109 3.40 0.93 -12.65
CA ALA A 109 4.46 0.83 -13.64
C ALA A 109 5.58 -0.10 -13.14
N PRO A 110 6.28 -0.81 -14.04
CA PRO A 110 7.46 -1.57 -13.65
C PRO A 110 8.51 -0.65 -13.02
N ALA A 111 9.16 -1.17 -11.99
CA ALA A 111 10.20 -0.41 -11.30
C ALA A 111 11.46 -0.33 -12.13
#